data_d816d865c6b0d28da4c961af74783445
#
_entry.id   d816d865c6b0d28da4c961af74783445
#
_cell.length_a   1.000
_cell.length_b   1.000
_cell.length_c   1.000
_cell.angle_alpha   90.00
_cell.angle_beta   90.00
_cell.angle_gamma   90.00
#
_symmetry.space_group_name_H-M   'P 1'
#
loop_
_entity.id
_entity.type
_entity.pdbx_description
1 polymer ?
#
loop_
_entity_poly.entity_id
_entity_poly.type
_entity_poly.pdbx_seq_one_letter_code
_entity_poly.pdbx_strand_id
1 'polypeptide(L)'
;MRDKVASGVAWSIAEKVGSMLLQMGVSIVILRLLTPEQMGIMAIPVVFSSLALVMVDSGFSQTLIRKAVPSEEDYKSVFVFNIAVSVLLYLLLVGAMPWIARFYGMPELVRIAPVLFLLVPLNALCVIQNTIFTRQFRFARLSKVVFTSSLVSGLVAIGMAWAGCGIWSLVGQRVVAMGVRAMLLWGLSDWRPRAAFDAGRLRAMAPYSFRLLATDLISSVYNNVSQLFVG
;
A
#
# COMPACT_ATOMS: atom_id res chain seq x y z
N MET A 1 -28.19 16.74 -3.10
CA MET A 1 -26.95 16.14 -3.60
C MET A 1 -25.72 16.99 -3.25
N ARG A 2 -25.74 18.30 -3.48
CA ARG A 2 -24.60 19.21 -3.21
C ARG A 2 -24.11 19.12 -1.75
N ASP A 3 -24.99 19.09 -0.76
CA ASP A 3 -24.61 19.07 0.66
C ASP A 3 -23.93 17.73 1.08
N LYS A 4 -24.32 16.60 0.50
CA LYS A 4 -23.66 15.30 0.75
C LYS A 4 -22.26 15.24 0.13
N VAL A 5 -22.06 15.88 -1.02
CA VAL A 5 -20.75 15.97 -1.67
C VAL A 5 -19.86 16.94 -0.90
N ALA A 6 -20.37 18.11 -0.53
CA ALA A 6 -19.63 19.09 0.27
C ALA A 6 -19.22 18.53 1.64
N SER A 7 -20.12 17.85 2.35
CA SER A 7 -19.84 17.17 3.60
C SER A 7 -18.79 16.04 3.42
N GLY A 8 -18.87 15.27 2.32
CA GLY A 8 -17.89 14.23 2.01
C GLY A 8 -16.49 14.78 1.73
N VAL A 9 -16.40 15.90 1.01
CA VAL A 9 -15.14 16.59 0.73
C VAL A 9 -14.56 17.20 2.01
N ALA A 10 -15.36 17.89 2.81
CA ALA A 10 -14.91 18.46 4.08
C ALA A 10 -14.39 17.37 5.04
N TRP A 11 -15.07 16.22 5.11
CA TRP A 11 -14.63 15.06 5.89
C TRP A 11 -13.33 14.47 5.38
N SER A 12 -13.15 14.35 4.06
CA SER A 12 -11.90 13.88 3.45
C SER A 12 -10.72 14.83 3.73
N ILE A 13 -10.96 16.14 3.71
CA ILE A 13 -9.93 17.13 4.04
C ILE A 13 -9.54 17.02 5.53
N ALA A 14 -10.53 17.00 6.42
CA ALA A 14 -10.30 16.88 7.85
C ALA A 14 -9.55 15.59 8.22
N GLU A 15 -9.91 14.47 7.59
CA GLU A 15 -9.21 13.19 7.74
C GLU A 15 -7.76 13.28 7.23
N LYS A 16 -7.55 13.84 6.04
CA LYS A 16 -6.22 13.95 5.45
C LYS A 16 -5.29 14.79 6.32
N VAL A 17 -5.80 15.91 6.82
CA VAL A 17 -5.06 16.79 7.76
C VAL A 17 -4.82 16.05 9.08
N GLY A 18 -5.83 15.42 9.65
CA GLY A 18 -5.72 14.65 10.89
C GLY A 18 -4.71 13.49 10.77
N SER A 19 -4.76 12.73 9.68
CA SER A 19 -3.80 11.65 9.41
C SER A 19 -2.38 12.17 9.21
N MET A 20 -2.23 13.34 8.57
CA MET A 20 -0.93 13.98 8.35
C MET A 20 -0.31 14.46 9.67
N LEU A 21 -1.10 15.11 10.53
CA LEU A 21 -0.67 15.53 11.86
C LEU A 21 -0.30 14.34 12.74
N LEU A 22 -1.11 13.28 12.69
CA LEU A 22 -0.85 12.06 13.42
C LEU A 22 0.45 11.39 12.96
N GLN A 23 0.65 11.25 11.65
CA GLN A 23 1.89 10.71 11.08
C GLN A 23 3.10 11.57 11.44
N MET A 24 2.96 12.91 11.40
CA MET A 24 4.02 13.82 11.82
C MET A 24 4.37 13.64 13.30
N GLY A 25 3.38 13.54 14.17
CA GLY A 25 3.60 13.27 15.60
C GLY A 25 4.30 11.94 15.85
N VAL A 26 3.85 10.86 15.20
CA VAL A 26 4.47 9.54 15.27
C VAL A 26 5.91 9.59 14.75
N SER A 27 6.13 10.26 13.61
CA SER A 27 7.47 10.41 13.02
C SER A 27 8.42 11.14 13.96
N ILE A 28 7.99 12.22 14.60
CA ILE A 28 8.83 12.97 15.56
C ILE A 28 9.24 12.08 16.74
N VAL A 29 8.31 11.29 17.28
CA VAL A 29 8.62 10.35 18.38
C VAL A 29 9.61 9.30 17.92
N ILE A 30 9.40 8.70 16.76
CA ILE A 30 10.28 7.67 16.20
C ILE A 30 11.67 8.25 15.90
N LEU A 31 11.75 9.45 15.29
CA LEU A 31 13.01 10.14 14.99
C LEU A 31 13.88 10.42 16.23
N ARG A 32 13.24 10.61 17.40
CA ARG A 32 13.96 10.80 18.66
C ARG A 32 14.49 9.49 19.28
N LEU A 33 13.89 8.38 18.92
CA LEU A 33 14.17 7.07 19.51
C LEU A 33 15.05 6.18 18.62
N LEU A 34 15.12 6.48 17.32
CA LEU A 34 15.93 5.73 16.35
C LEU A 34 17.18 6.50 15.93
N THR A 35 18.23 5.76 15.61
CA THR A 35 19.46 6.35 15.05
C THR A 35 19.30 6.62 13.55
N PRO A 36 20.01 7.63 12.99
CA PRO A 36 20.01 7.89 11.54
C PRO A 36 20.41 6.67 10.71
N GLU A 37 21.30 5.85 11.20
CA GLU A 37 21.75 4.61 10.55
C GLU A 37 20.60 3.61 10.38
N GLN A 38 19.78 3.42 11.41
CA GLN A 38 18.58 2.56 11.36
C GLN A 38 17.56 3.06 10.33
N MET A 39 17.46 4.37 10.12
CA MET A 39 16.59 4.95 9.11
C MET A 39 17.13 4.72 7.70
N GLY A 40 18.46 4.81 7.52
CA GLY A 40 19.11 4.51 6.24
C GLY A 40 18.86 3.08 5.78
N ILE A 41 18.94 2.11 6.71
CA ILE A 41 18.64 0.70 6.41
C ILE A 41 17.23 0.51 5.86
N MET A 42 16.24 1.29 6.34
CA MET A 42 14.87 1.20 5.87
C MET A 42 14.64 1.76 4.46
N ALA A 43 15.49 2.65 3.98
CA ALA A 43 15.31 3.31 2.68
C ALA A 43 15.29 2.29 1.52
N ILE A 44 16.20 1.33 1.53
CA ILE A 44 16.34 0.33 0.46
C ILE A 44 15.08 -0.54 0.31
N PRO A 45 14.63 -1.28 1.35
CA PRO A 45 13.41 -2.11 1.21
C PRO A 45 12.15 -1.28 0.92
N VAL A 46 12.09 -0.03 1.38
CA VAL A 46 10.95 0.87 1.10
C VAL A 46 10.87 1.22 -0.39
N VAL A 47 11.99 1.53 -1.04
CA VAL A 47 12.01 1.81 -2.49
C VAL A 47 11.55 0.59 -3.28
N PHE A 48 12.08 -0.61 -2.99
CA PHE A 48 11.65 -1.83 -3.66
C PHE A 48 10.17 -2.14 -3.40
N SER A 49 9.69 -1.94 -2.16
CA SER A 49 8.27 -2.10 -1.84
C SER A 49 7.40 -1.12 -2.63
N SER A 50 7.80 0.14 -2.76
CA SER A 50 7.01 1.15 -3.47
C SER A 50 6.85 0.82 -4.95
N LEU A 51 7.92 0.35 -5.61
CA LEU A 51 7.88 -0.11 -6.99
C LEU A 51 6.97 -1.34 -7.15
N ALA A 52 7.09 -2.31 -6.24
CA ALA A 52 6.24 -3.50 -6.26
C ALA A 52 4.75 -3.16 -6.03
N LEU A 53 4.44 -2.21 -5.15
CA LEU A 53 3.07 -1.75 -4.91
C LEU A 53 2.45 -1.13 -6.17
N VAL A 54 3.21 -0.32 -6.93
CA VAL A 54 2.77 0.22 -8.22
C VAL A 54 2.51 -0.89 -9.22
N MET A 55 3.38 -1.90 -9.28
CA MET A 55 3.20 -3.05 -10.19
C MET A 55 1.97 -3.89 -9.83
N VAL A 56 1.65 -4.07 -8.56
CA VAL A 56 0.45 -4.79 -8.11
C VAL A 56 -0.83 -4.06 -8.49
N ASP A 57 -0.87 -2.72 -8.34
CA ASP A 57 -2.04 -1.95 -8.76
C ASP A 57 -2.22 -1.98 -10.29
N SER A 58 -1.13 -2.05 -11.06
CA SER A 58 -1.06 -2.35 -12.50
C SER A 58 -2.03 -1.55 -13.39
N GLY A 59 -2.60 -0.44 -12.88
CA GLY A 59 -3.59 0.36 -13.60
C GLY A 59 -4.96 -0.32 -13.82
N PHE A 60 -5.14 -1.58 -13.43
CA PHE A 60 -6.42 -2.28 -13.54
C PHE A 60 -7.49 -1.66 -12.65
N SER A 61 -7.13 -1.14 -11.47
CA SER A 61 -8.05 -0.41 -10.60
C SER A 61 -8.65 0.80 -11.29
N GLN A 62 -7.81 1.59 -11.96
CA GLN A 62 -8.26 2.78 -12.71
C GLN A 62 -9.12 2.38 -13.91
N THR A 63 -8.78 1.27 -14.58
CA THR A 63 -9.57 0.71 -15.68
C THR A 63 -10.96 0.30 -15.19
N LEU A 64 -11.06 -0.36 -14.05
CA LEU A 64 -12.33 -0.73 -13.42
C LEU A 64 -13.13 0.50 -12.99
N ILE A 65 -12.48 1.55 -12.48
CA ILE A 65 -13.15 2.80 -12.09
C ILE A 65 -13.79 3.48 -13.32
N ARG A 66 -13.12 3.46 -14.46
CA ARG A 66 -13.58 4.09 -15.71
C ARG A 66 -14.59 3.26 -16.48
N LYS A 67 -14.63 1.94 -16.30
CA LYS A 67 -15.58 1.06 -16.97
C LYS A 67 -17.02 1.43 -16.54
N ALA A 68 -17.92 1.71 -17.50
CA ALA A 68 -19.28 2.17 -17.19
C ALA A 68 -20.02 1.19 -16.28
N VAL A 69 -20.02 -0.10 -16.61
CA VAL A 69 -20.64 -1.17 -15.83
C VAL A 69 -19.64 -2.33 -15.70
N PRO A 70 -18.80 -2.37 -14.66
CA PRO A 70 -17.96 -3.54 -14.40
C PRO A 70 -18.82 -4.68 -13.84
N SER A 71 -18.56 -5.89 -14.32
CA SER A 71 -19.22 -7.09 -13.81
C SER A 71 -18.48 -7.68 -12.61
N GLU A 72 -19.11 -8.61 -11.91
CA GLU A 72 -18.49 -9.33 -10.79
C GLU A 72 -17.27 -10.15 -11.24
N GLU A 73 -17.29 -10.68 -12.48
CA GLU A 73 -16.16 -11.40 -13.06
C GLU A 73 -14.98 -10.47 -13.34
N ASP A 74 -15.23 -9.19 -13.72
CA ASP A 74 -14.16 -8.20 -13.89
C ASP A 74 -13.41 -7.97 -12.59
N TYR A 75 -14.14 -7.73 -11.48
CA TYR A 75 -13.55 -7.55 -10.16
C TYR A 75 -12.78 -8.80 -9.70
N LYS A 76 -13.38 -9.98 -9.90
CA LYS A 76 -12.73 -11.24 -9.50
C LYS A 76 -11.47 -11.50 -10.31
N SER A 77 -11.51 -11.29 -11.62
CA SER A 77 -10.36 -11.54 -12.50
C SER A 77 -9.18 -10.62 -12.15
N VAL A 78 -9.45 -9.33 -11.93
CA VAL A 78 -8.42 -8.37 -11.49
C VAL A 78 -7.92 -8.71 -10.09
N PHE A 79 -8.80 -9.12 -9.17
CA PHE A 79 -8.39 -9.53 -7.81
C PHE A 79 -7.41 -10.70 -7.85
N VAL A 80 -7.75 -11.78 -8.57
CA VAL A 80 -6.89 -12.97 -8.69
C VAL A 80 -5.56 -12.63 -9.34
N PHE A 81 -5.60 -11.81 -10.40
CA PHE A 81 -4.39 -11.34 -11.06
C PHE A 81 -3.47 -10.55 -10.11
N ASN A 82 -4.03 -9.58 -9.37
CA ASN A 82 -3.27 -8.77 -8.42
C ASN A 82 -2.66 -9.63 -7.29
N ILE A 83 -3.41 -10.62 -6.78
CA ILE A 83 -2.88 -11.56 -5.78
C ILE A 83 -1.74 -12.38 -6.38
N ALA A 84 -1.90 -12.95 -7.57
CA ALA A 84 -0.86 -13.75 -8.23
C ALA A 84 0.43 -12.92 -8.46
N VAL A 85 0.28 -11.70 -9.01
CA VAL A 85 1.41 -10.77 -9.22
C VAL A 85 2.05 -10.39 -7.89
N SER A 86 1.27 -10.10 -6.86
CA SER A 86 1.80 -9.70 -5.54
C SER A 86 2.60 -10.82 -4.87
N VAL A 87 2.12 -12.07 -4.96
CA VAL A 87 2.85 -13.23 -4.43
C VAL A 87 4.15 -13.46 -5.21
N LEU A 88 4.09 -13.38 -6.55
CA LEU A 88 5.28 -13.50 -7.38
C LEU A 88 6.32 -12.43 -7.05
N LEU A 89 5.90 -11.16 -6.97
CA LEU A 89 6.79 -10.05 -6.61
C LEU A 89 7.36 -10.20 -5.19
N TYR A 90 6.53 -10.63 -4.24
CA TYR A 90 6.99 -10.92 -2.88
C TYR A 90 8.11 -11.96 -2.88
N LEU A 91 7.91 -13.10 -3.54
CA LEU A 91 8.91 -14.17 -3.62
C LEU A 91 10.18 -13.72 -4.35
N LEU A 92 10.05 -12.96 -5.44
CA LEU A 92 11.20 -12.39 -6.16
C LEU A 92 12.00 -11.42 -5.28
N LEU A 93 11.34 -10.52 -4.57
CA LEU A 93 11.99 -9.54 -3.70
C LEU A 93 12.67 -10.21 -2.51
N VAL A 94 12.01 -11.18 -1.87
CA VAL A 94 12.60 -11.95 -0.77
C VAL A 94 13.80 -12.75 -1.27
N GLY A 95 13.70 -13.39 -2.44
CA GLY A 95 14.80 -14.15 -3.05
C GLY A 95 15.98 -13.29 -3.50
N ALA A 96 15.73 -12.06 -3.96
CA ALA A 96 16.76 -11.11 -4.37
C ALA A 96 17.47 -10.45 -3.17
N MET A 97 16.81 -10.42 -1.99
CA MET A 97 17.29 -9.65 -0.84
C MET A 97 18.67 -10.04 -0.33
N PRO A 98 19.09 -11.33 -0.27
CA PRO A 98 20.44 -11.69 0.14
C PRO A 98 21.53 -11.09 -0.76
N TRP A 99 21.28 -10.96 -2.05
CA TRP A 99 22.22 -10.36 -3.00
C TRP A 99 22.27 -8.83 -2.84
N ILE A 100 21.12 -8.20 -2.68
CA ILE A 100 21.02 -6.76 -2.39
C ILE A 100 21.71 -6.43 -1.07
N ALA A 101 21.48 -7.20 -0.03
CA ALA A 101 22.10 -7.02 1.28
C ALA A 101 23.65 -7.12 1.22
N ARG A 102 24.17 -8.05 0.42
CA ARG A 102 25.61 -8.17 0.16
C ARG A 102 26.16 -6.96 -0.59
N PHE A 103 25.45 -6.49 -1.60
CA PHE A 103 25.87 -5.34 -2.40
C PHE A 103 25.97 -4.05 -1.58
N TYR A 104 25.00 -3.83 -0.67
CA TYR A 104 25.00 -2.66 0.21
C TYR A 104 25.80 -2.86 1.51
N GLY A 105 26.33 -4.07 1.78
CA GLY A 105 27.06 -4.37 3.02
C GLY A 105 26.19 -4.36 4.28
N MET A 106 24.86 -4.55 4.14
CA MET A 106 23.87 -4.45 5.23
C MET A 106 23.17 -5.79 5.47
N PRO A 107 23.74 -6.69 6.28
CA PRO A 107 23.19 -8.04 6.51
C PRO A 107 21.81 -8.02 7.20
N GLU A 108 21.48 -6.96 7.92
CA GLU A 108 20.19 -6.77 8.60
C GLU A 108 18.99 -6.73 7.62
N LEU A 109 19.23 -6.30 6.38
CA LEU A 109 18.20 -6.27 5.32
C LEU A 109 17.56 -7.64 5.08
N VAL A 110 18.34 -8.73 5.19
CA VAL A 110 17.83 -10.09 4.99
C VAL A 110 16.75 -10.47 6.00
N ARG A 111 16.81 -9.92 7.21
CA ARG A 111 15.81 -10.18 8.26
C ARG A 111 14.62 -9.25 8.19
N ILE A 112 14.85 -7.98 7.84
CA ILE A 112 13.84 -6.91 7.88
C ILE A 112 12.97 -6.94 6.61
N ALA A 113 13.59 -7.08 5.46
CA ALA A 113 12.92 -6.92 4.17
C ALA A 113 11.79 -7.94 3.94
N PRO A 114 11.93 -9.24 4.26
CA PRO A 114 10.82 -10.18 4.08
C PRO A 114 9.55 -9.79 4.83
N VAL A 115 9.69 -9.24 6.04
CA VAL A 115 8.54 -8.77 6.82
C VAL A 115 7.95 -7.51 6.21
N LEU A 116 8.79 -6.56 5.77
CA LEU A 116 8.32 -5.35 5.12
C LEU A 116 7.64 -5.65 3.76
N PHE A 117 8.15 -6.59 2.99
CA PHE A 117 7.58 -6.96 1.70
C PHE A 117 6.19 -7.60 1.81
N LEU A 118 5.75 -8.04 3.01
CA LEU A 118 4.35 -8.42 3.25
C LEU A 118 3.36 -7.31 2.92
N LEU A 119 3.82 -6.05 2.84
CA LEU A 119 3.01 -4.94 2.34
C LEU A 119 2.44 -5.21 0.95
N VAL A 120 3.18 -5.93 0.09
CA VAL A 120 2.82 -6.18 -1.31
C VAL A 120 1.59 -7.08 -1.41
N PRO A 121 1.53 -8.28 -0.82
CA PRO A 121 0.32 -9.10 -0.84
C PRO A 121 -0.82 -8.51 0.01
N LEU A 122 -0.52 -7.82 1.11
CA LEU A 122 -1.55 -7.13 1.89
C LEU A 122 -2.21 -6.00 1.09
N ASN A 123 -1.44 -5.26 0.30
CA ASN A 123 -1.99 -4.24 -0.59
C ASN A 123 -2.90 -4.85 -1.67
N ALA A 124 -2.51 -5.98 -2.27
CA ALA A 124 -3.32 -6.66 -3.27
C ALA A 124 -4.73 -7.00 -2.75
N LEU A 125 -4.85 -7.37 -1.47
CA LEU A 125 -6.13 -7.57 -0.80
C LEU A 125 -6.97 -6.29 -0.70
N CYS A 126 -6.32 -5.11 -0.63
CA CYS A 126 -7.00 -3.83 -0.48
C CYS A 126 -7.46 -3.22 -1.81
N VAL A 127 -6.79 -3.53 -2.92
CA VAL A 127 -6.96 -2.85 -4.22
C VAL A 127 -8.42 -2.86 -4.69
N ILE A 128 -9.04 -4.03 -4.76
CA ILE A 128 -10.42 -4.16 -5.26
C ILE A 128 -11.42 -3.49 -4.32
N GLN A 129 -11.23 -3.64 -3.02
CA GLN A 129 -12.12 -3.02 -2.03
C GLN A 129 -12.06 -1.48 -2.14
N ASN A 130 -10.85 -0.92 -2.26
CA ASN A 130 -10.68 0.52 -2.51
C ASN A 130 -11.37 0.96 -3.80
N THR A 131 -11.23 0.20 -4.89
CA THR A 131 -11.85 0.47 -6.18
C THR A 131 -13.38 0.53 -6.07
N ILE A 132 -13.99 -0.44 -5.38
CA ILE A 132 -15.43 -0.50 -5.16
C ILE A 132 -15.92 0.71 -4.35
N PHE A 133 -15.26 1.03 -3.22
CA PHE A 133 -15.63 2.19 -2.41
C PHE A 133 -15.48 3.50 -3.17
N THR A 134 -14.43 3.65 -3.98
CA THR A 134 -14.19 4.83 -4.82
C THR A 134 -15.31 5.00 -5.85
N ARG A 135 -15.69 3.92 -6.55
CA ARG A 135 -16.79 3.93 -7.52
C ARG A 135 -18.15 4.28 -6.90
N GLN A 136 -18.36 3.83 -5.66
CA GLN A 136 -19.60 4.11 -4.91
C GLN A 136 -19.59 5.48 -4.24
N PHE A 137 -18.55 6.30 -4.46
CA PHE A 137 -18.35 7.60 -3.80
C PHE A 137 -18.41 7.53 -2.28
N ARG A 138 -18.03 6.38 -1.69
CA ARG A 138 -18.04 6.17 -0.23
C ARG A 138 -16.73 6.66 0.41
N PHE A 139 -16.29 7.86 0.04
CA PHE A 139 -15.02 8.43 0.51
C PHE A 139 -14.94 8.55 2.03
N ALA A 140 -16.04 8.89 2.69
CA ALA A 140 -16.07 8.97 4.16
C ALA A 140 -15.74 7.62 4.85
N ARG A 141 -16.08 6.47 4.23
CA ARG A 141 -15.69 5.15 4.76
C ARG A 141 -14.21 4.89 4.53
N LEU A 142 -13.69 5.22 3.34
CA LEU A 142 -12.27 5.10 3.05
C LEU A 142 -11.43 5.95 4.01
N SER A 143 -11.85 7.19 4.25
CA SER A 143 -11.20 8.09 5.19
C SER A 143 -11.16 7.52 6.61
N LYS A 144 -12.27 6.98 7.11
CA LYS A 144 -12.30 6.31 8.42
C LYS A 144 -11.32 5.13 8.48
N VAL A 145 -11.27 4.30 7.43
CA VAL A 145 -10.33 3.17 7.36
C VAL A 145 -8.88 3.65 7.40
N VAL A 146 -8.53 4.67 6.60
CA VAL A 146 -7.17 5.24 6.57
C VAL A 146 -6.80 5.83 7.92
N PHE A 147 -7.67 6.64 8.51
CA PHE A 147 -7.43 7.27 9.81
C PHE A 147 -7.25 6.22 10.92
N THR A 148 -8.17 5.26 11.02
CA THR A 148 -8.11 4.20 12.03
C THR A 148 -6.85 3.34 11.88
N SER A 149 -6.49 2.95 10.65
CA SER A 149 -5.26 2.18 10.41
C SER A 149 -4.00 2.97 10.76
N SER A 150 -3.97 4.28 10.46
CA SER A 150 -2.87 5.17 10.84
C SER A 150 -2.76 5.35 12.36
N LEU A 151 -3.89 5.49 13.05
CA LEU A 151 -3.92 5.62 14.50
C LEU A 151 -3.41 4.35 15.19
N VAL A 152 -3.95 3.20 14.81
CA VAL A 152 -3.54 1.90 15.40
C VAL A 152 -2.07 1.63 15.13
N SER A 153 -1.62 1.80 13.89
CA SER A 153 -0.21 1.57 13.55
C SER A 153 0.73 2.55 14.21
N GLY A 154 0.32 3.80 14.39
CA GLY A 154 1.09 4.81 15.11
C GLY A 154 1.28 4.45 16.59
N LEU A 155 0.21 4.02 17.26
CA LEU A 155 0.28 3.55 18.66
C LEU A 155 1.17 2.32 18.81
N VAL A 156 1.06 1.35 17.89
CA VAL A 156 1.92 0.17 17.88
C VAL A 156 3.39 0.56 17.68
N ALA A 157 3.66 1.48 16.73
CA ALA A 157 5.01 1.94 16.46
C ALA A 157 5.66 2.63 17.67
N ILE A 158 4.92 3.50 18.35
CA ILE A 158 5.39 4.17 19.56
C ILE A 158 5.64 3.15 20.67
N GLY A 159 4.71 2.21 20.88
CA GLY A 159 4.88 1.14 21.89
C GLY A 159 6.11 0.26 21.62
N MET A 160 6.33 -0.13 20.37
CA MET A 160 7.52 -0.89 19.95
C MET A 160 8.81 -0.07 20.12
N ALA A 161 8.77 1.23 19.79
CA ALA A 161 9.93 2.10 19.95
C ALA A 161 10.30 2.28 21.43
N TRP A 162 9.33 2.45 22.31
CA TRP A 162 9.55 2.50 23.76
C TRP A 162 10.06 1.17 24.34
N ALA A 163 9.61 0.05 23.78
CA ALA A 163 10.11 -1.26 24.13
C ALA A 163 11.55 -1.54 23.63
N GLY A 164 12.18 -0.58 22.95
CA GLY A 164 13.55 -0.72 22.45
C GLY A 164 13.69 -1.58 21.19
N CYS A 165 12.59 -1.82 20.47
CA CYS A 165 12.62 -2.65 19.25
C CYS A 165 13.38 -2.01 18.07
N GLY A 166 13.84 -0.76 18.18
CA GLY A 166 14.61 -0.07 17.16
C GLY A 166 13.90 -0.05 15.80
N ILE A 167 14.60 -0.47 14.75
CA ILE A 167 14.10 -0.48 13.36
C ILE A 167 12.78 -1.26 13.17
N TRP A 168 12.52 -2.28 14.01
CA TRP A 168 11.29 -3.06 13.95
C TRP A 168 10.03 -2.26 14.26
N SER A 169 10.14 -1.12 14.94
CA SER A 169 9.01 -0.20 15.15
C SER A 169 8.53 0.43 13.83
N LEU A 170 9.45 0.76 12.91
CA LEU A 170 9.10 1.25 11.58
C LEU A 170 8.49 0.17 10.68
N VAL A 171 9.06 -1.03 10.73
CA VAL A 171 8.53 -2.20 9.99
C VAL A 171 7.13 -2.53 10.51
N GLY A 172 6.97 -2.65 11.83
CA GLY A 172 5.70 -2.92 12.49
C GLY A 172 4.65 -1.87 12.15
N GLN A 173 5.00 -0.58 12.18
CA GLN A 173 4.10 0.50 11.79
C GLN A 173 3.49 0.28 10.40
N ARG A 174 4.34 0.00 9.40
CA ARG A 174 3.90 -0.16 8.02
C ARG A 174 3.04 -1.42 7.82
N VAL A 175 3.50 -2.55 8.35
CA VAL A 175 2.79 -3.82 8.21
C VAL A 175 1.46 -3.80 8.96
N VAL A 176 1.43 -3.26 10.18
CA VAL A 176 0.18 -3.12 10.97
C VAL A 176 -0.78 -2.16 10.28
N ALA A 177 -0.29 -1.01 9.75
CA ALA A 177 -1.15 -0.08 9.00
C ALA A 177 -1.86 -0.77 7.83
N MET A 178 -1.11 -1.53 7.03
CA MET A 178 -1.65 -2.23 5.87
C MET A 178 -2.56 -3.40 6.28
N GLY A 179 -2.19 -4.16 7.33
CA GLY A 179 -2.99 -5.26 7.86
C GLY A 179 -4.33 -4.78 8.42
N VAL A 180 -4.32 -3.73 9.25
CA VAL A 180 -5.56 -3.12 9.79
C VAL A 180 -6.40 -2.55 8.66
N ARG A 181 -5.79 -1.90 7.68
CA ARG A 181 -6.49 -1.39 6.50
C ARG A 181 -7.18 -2.52 5.73
N ALA A 182 -6.49 -3.63 5.49
CA ALA A 182 -7.07 -4.80 4.83
C ALA A 182 -8.25 -5.36 5.63
N MET A 183 -8.10 -5.58 6.94
CA MET A 183 -9.16 -6.08 7.80
C MET A 183 -10.40 -5.17 7.79
N LEU A 184 -10.21 -3.86 7.93
CA LEU A 184 -11.32 -2.91 7.93
C LEU A 184 -12.02 -2.83 6.57
N LEU A 185 -11.28 -2.82 5.46
CA LEU A 185 -11.86 -2.81 4.12
C LEU A 185 -12.70 -4.05 3.86
N TRP A 186 -12.20 -5.22 4.23
CA TRP A 186 -12.93 -6.48 4.08
C TRP A 186 -14.13 -6.59 5.04
N GLY A 187 -14.04 -6.02 6.24
CA GLY A 187 -15.18 -5.97 7.17
C GLY A 187 -16.29 -5.02 6.74
N LEU A 188 -15.94 -3.90 6.09
CA LEU A 188 -16.89 -2.88 5.66
C LEU A 188 -17.45 -3.08 4.25
N SER A 189 -16.84 -3.95 3.46
CA SER A 189 -17.24 -4.26 2.10
C SER A 189 -18.14 -5.49 2.05
N ASP A 190 -19.22 -5.38 1.30
CA ASP A 190 -20.13 -6.49 1.03
C ASP A 190 -19.61 -7.41 -0.09
N TRP A 191 -18.64 -6.93 -0.88
CA TRP A 191 -18.11 -7.69 -1.99
C TRP A 191 -17.23 -8.86 -1.54
N ARG A 192 -17.46 -10.02 -2.18
CA ARG A 192 -16.64 -11.22 -1.99
C ARG A 192 -16.30 -11.83 -3.35
N PRO A 193 -15.13 -12.45 -3.53
CA PRO A 193 -14.66 -12.99 -4.82
C PRO A 193 -15.36 -14.32 -5.17
N ARG A 194 -16.68 -14.31 -5.39
CA ARG A 194 -17.51 -15.50 -5.66
C ARG A 194 -17.65 -15.82 -7.15
N ALA A 195 -17.50 -14.82 -8.03
CA ALA A 195 -17.63 -15.01 -9.48
C ALA A 195 -16.51 -15.90 -10.06
N ALA A 196 -16.66 -16.33 -11.31
CA ALA A 196 -15.63 -17.07 -12.01
C ALA A 196 -14.48 -16.15 -12.44
N PHE A 197 -13.27 -16.72 -12.54
CA PHE A 197 -12.12 -16.04 -13.15
C PHE A 197 -12.23 -16.11 -14.67
N ASP A 198 -12.05 -14.99 -15.35
CA ASP A 198 -12.07 -14.88 -16.81
C ASP A 198 -10.84 -14.13 -17.32
N ALA A 199 -9.90 -14.88 -17.91
CA ALA A 199 -8.68 -14.33 -18.50
C ALA A 199 -8.96 -13.43 -19.73
N GLY A 200 -10.06 -13.67 -20.45
CA GLY A 200 -10.45 -12.86 -21.60
C GLY A 200 -10.74 -11.40 -21.20
N ARG A 201 -11.38 -11.22 -20.04
CA ARG A 201 -11.66 -9.89 -19.48
C ARG A 201 -10.39 -9.14 -19.09
N LEU A 202 -9.41 -9.85 -18.49
CA LEU A 202 -8.09 -9.25 -18.19
C LEU A 202 -7.39 -8.82 -19.47
N ARG A 203 -7.39 -9.67 -20.50
CA ARG A 203 -6.77 -9.38 -21.80
C ARG A 203 -7.42 -8.19 -22.47
N ALA A 204 -8.72 -8.01 -22.36
CA ALA A 204 -9.44 -6.84 -22.91
C ALA A 204 -9.06 -5.54 -22.19
N MET A 205 -8.80 -5.59 -20.89
CA MET A 205 -8.39 -4.43 -20.08
C MET A 205 -6.89 -4.13 -20.13
N ALA A 206 -6.05 -5.13 -20.44
CA ALA A 206 -4.60 -5.06 -20.40
C ALA A 206 -3.98 -3.89 -21.20
N PRO A 207 -4.37 -3.59 -22.46
CA PRO A 207 -3.72 -2.54 -23.23
C PRO A 207 -3.80 -1.16 -22.58
N TYR A 208 -4.92 -0.86 -21.93
CA TYR A 208 -5.11 0.38 -21.22
C TYR A 208 -4.40 0.37 -19.86
N SER A 209 -4.53 -0.73 -19.12
CA SER A 209 -3.90 -0.88 -17.80
C SER A 209 -2.38 -0.81 -17.87
N PHE A 210 -1.74 -1.41 -18.88
CA PHE A 210 -0.28 -1.35 -19.05
C PHE A 210 0.23 0.06 -19.41
N ARG A 211 -0.54 0.86 -20.15
CA ARG A 211 -0.18 2.26 -20.39
C ARG A 211 -0.18 3.07 -19.10
N LEU A 212 -1.18 2.87 -18.25
CA LEU A 212 -1.23 3.51 -16.94
C LEU A 212 -0.10 3.02 -16.03
N LEU A 213 0.15 1.72 -16.00
CA LEU A 213 1.27 1.14 -15.25
C LEU A 213 2.60 1.78 -15.65
N ALA A 214 2.87 1.93 -16.95
CA ALA A 214 4.09 2.56 -17.42
C ALA A 214 4.23 4.00 -16.91
N THR A 215 3.14 4.78 -16.94
CA THR A 215 3.12 6.15 -16.42
C THR A 215 3.37 6.19 -14.91
N ASP A 216 2.71 5.31 -14.16
CA ASP A 216 2.83 5.24 -12.70
C ASP A 216 4.22 4.75 -12.28
N LEU A 217 4.81 3.80 -13.02
CA LEU A 217 6.19 3.35 -12.80
C LEU A 217 7.20 4.47 -13.04
N ILE A 218 7.09 5.20 -14.16
CA ILE A 218 7.98 6.34 -14.45
C ILE A 218 7.87 7.37 -13.34
N SER A 219 6.67 7.72 -12.91
CA SER A 219 6.42 8.66 -11.82
C SER A 219 7.00 8.15 -10.49
N SER A 220 6.84 6.86 -10.21
CA SER A 220 7.38 6.23 -9.00
C SER A 220 8.90 6.22 -9.00
N VAL A 221 9.52 5.86 -10.12
CA VAL A 221 10.99 5.90 -10.27
C VAL A 221 11.49 7.31 -10.07
N TYR A 222 10.88 8.31 -10.73
CA TYR A 222 11.26 9.70 -10.59
C TYR A 222 11.23 10.20 -9.14
N ASN A 223 10.15 9.88 -8.41
CA ASN A 223 10.00 10.26 -7.01
C ASN A 223 11.00 9.54 -6.08
N ASN A 224 11.28 8.27 -6.34
CA ASN A 224 12.19 7.49 -5.50
C ASN A 224 13.67 7.75 -5.81
N VAL A 225 14.01 8.07 -7.06
CA VAL A 225 15.39 8.44 -7.46
C VAL A 225 15.84 9.68 -6.70
N SER A 226 14.96 10.68 -6.53
CA SER A 226 15.27 11.86 -5.73
C SER A 226 15.61 11.52 -4.28
N GLN A 227 14.98 10.51 -3.69
CA GLN A 227 15.28 10.05 -2.32
C GLN A 227 16.61 9.29 -2.23
N LEU A 228 16.98 8.56 -3.28
CA LEU A 228 18.27 7.82 -3.34
C LEU A 228 19.48 8.73 -3.50
N PHE A 229 19.30 9.91 -4.11
CA PHE A 229 20.41 10.88 -4.31
C PHE A 229 20.53 11.91 -3.19
N VAL A 230 19.52 12.11 -2.37
CA VAL A 230 19.49 13.10 -1.27
C VAL A 230 19.80 12.44 0.09
N GLY A 231 19.68 11.11 0.22
CA GLY A 231 20.07 10.32 1.40
C GLY A 231 21.47 9.78 1.27
#